data_cd8cde2660e4144b2c40b7cc1de86e22
#
_entry.id   cd8cde2660e4144b2c40b7cc1de86e22
#
_cell.length_a   1.000
_cell.length_b   1.000
_cell.length_c   1.000
_cell.angle_alpha   90.00
_cell.angle_beta   90.00
_cell.angle_gamma   90.00
#
_symmetry.space_group_name_H-M   'P 1'
#
loop_
_entity.id
_entity.type
_entity.pdbx_description
1 polymer ?
#
loop_
_entity_poly.entity_id
_entity_poly.type
_entity_poly.pdbx_seq_one_letter_code
_entity_poly.pdbx_strand_id
1 'polypeptide(L)'
;ALWRGLQSGNLQTTATDHCCFCADQKAAGKDDFRKIPNGTGGVENRMEVLWHHGVSTGRLTMNEFVAVTSTNAAQIFNVYPRKGSISVGADADIVVWDPEATKTISAKTHFQKVDYNIFEGMTVKGCASHTLSQGKVVYADGKLDVERGAGRYVHRPPFASYYEALQIQAQRNQPTPVKR
;
A
#
# COMPACT_ATOMS: atom_id res chain seq x y z
N ALA A 1 -9.05 18.16 2.34
CA ALA A 1 -7.92 18.16 3.31
C ALA A 1 -6.87 17.09 2.96
N LEU A 2 -7.22 15.78 2.85
CA LEU A 2 -6.26 14.68 2.63
C LEU A 2 -5.45 14.80 1.34
N TRP A 3 -6.06 15.14 0.21
CA TRP A 3 -5.34 15.36 -1.06
C TRP A 3 -4.25 16.44 -0.93
N ARG A 4 -4.54 17.55 -0.25
CA ARG A 4 -3.51 18.57 0.02
C ARG A 4 -2.40 18.06 0.92
N GLY A 5 -2.73 17.17 1.87
CA GLY A 5 -1.73 16.51 2.71
C GLY A 5 -0.76 15.64 1.91
N LEU A 6 -1.25 14.89 0.90
CA LEU A 6 -0.41 14.10 0.00
C LEU A 6 0.47 15.00 -0.90
N GLN A 7 -0.11 16.05 -1.47
CA GLN A 7 0.62 17.01 -2.33
C GLN A 7 1.72 17.75 -1.57
N SER A 8 1.46 18.14 -0.32
CA SER A 8 2.44 18.88 0.50
C SER A 8 3.49 18.00 1.20
N GLY A 9 3.38 16.66 1.09
CA GLY A 9 4.25 15.72 1.78
C GLY A 9 3.95 15.56 3.29
N ASN A 10 2.91 16.22 3.82
CA ASN A 10 2.47 15.99 5.21
C ASN A 10 1.89 14.58 5.42
N LEU A 11 1.29 14.01 4.38
CA LEU A 11 0.93 12.60 4.26
C LEU A 11 1.86 11.99 3.22
N GLN A 12 2.71 11.09 3.64
CA GLN A 12 3.78 10.54 2.80
C GLN A 12 3.41 9.24 2.09
N THR A 13 2.40 8.53 2.58
CA THR A 13 2.00 7.24 2.02
C THR A 13 0.50 7.08 1.98
N THR A 14 0.04 6.17 1.12
CA THR A 14 -1.33 5.66 1.11
C THR A 14 -1.32 4.17 1.42
N ALA A 15 -2.28 3.73 2.22
CA ALA A 15 -2.47 2.32 2.56
C ALA A 15 -3.95 1.95 2.47
N THR A 16 -4.30 0.69 2.71
CA THR A 16 -5.68 0.20 2.69
C THR A 16 -6.15 -0.28 4.04
N ASP A 17 -5.22 -0.60 4.93
CA ASP A 17 -5.52 -1.34 6.16
C ASP A 17 -6.42 -2.57 5.84
N HIS A 18 -6.02 -3.32 4.78
CA HIS A 18 -6.80 -4.44 4.25
C HIS A 18 -7.05 -5.48 5.34
N CYS A 19 -8.28 -5.53 5.81
CA CYS A 19 -8.75 -6.48 6.82
C CYS A 19 -10.13 -6.98 6.39
N CYS A 20 -10.14 -7.99 5.53
CA CYS A 20 -11.33 -8.42 4.82
C CYS A 20 -12.13 -9.49 5.58
N PHE A 21 -13.45 -9.36 5.50
CA PHE A 21 -14.44 -10.32 5.97
C PHE A 21 -15.49 -10.52 4.90
N CYS A 22 -16.10 -11.69 4.83
CA CYS A 22 -17.23 -11.94 3.94
C CYS A 22 -18.53 -11.32 4.47
N ALA A 23 -19.53 -11.17 3.61
CA ALA A 23 -20.79 -10.51 3.95
C ALA A 23 -21.54 -11.21 5.10
N ASP A 24 -21.51 -12.55 5.14
CA ASP A 24 -22.09 -13.34 6.21
C ASP A 24 -21.45 -13.07 7.58
N GLN A 25 -20.12 -12.92 7.60
CA GLN A 25 -19.39 -12.55 8.80
C GLN A 25 -19.77 -11.14 9.28
N LYS A 26 -19.94 -10.19 8.36
CA LYS A 26 -20.43 -8.83 8.66
C LYS A 26 -21.88 -8.85 9.18
N ALA A 27 -22.72 -9.75 8.67
CA ALA A 27 -24.10 -9.88 9.06
C ALA A 27 -24.30 -10.29 10.53
N ALA A 28 -23.28 -10.84 11.19
CA ALA A 28 -23.31 -11.09 12.64
C ALA A 28 -23.58 -9.84 13.48
N GLY A 29 -23.31 -8.66 12.93
CA GLY A 29 -23.59 -7.38 13.57
C GLY A 29 -24.88 -6.69 13.11
N LYS A 30 -25.79 -7.37 12.42
CA LYS A 30 -27.01 -6.77 11.85
C LYS A 30 -27.88 -6.08 12.91
N ASP A 31 -28.01 -6.70 14.07
CA ASP A 31 -28.83 -6.21 15.17
C ASP A 31 -27.98 -5.52 16.28
N ASP A 32 -26.69 -5.61 16.21
CA ASP A 32 -25.76 -5.01 17.17
C ASP A 32 -24.42 -4.67 16.50
N PHE A 33 -24.22 -3.38 16.21
CA PHE A 33 -23.03 -2.91 15.50
C PHE A 33 -21.71 -3.29 16.18
N ARG A 34 -21.69 -3.52 17.50
CA ARG A 34 -20.50 -3.95 18.26
C ARG A 34 -20.00 -5.33 17.85
N LYS A 35 -20.86 -6.14 17.20
CA LYS A 35 -20.56 -7.48 16.69
C LYS A 35 -20.10 -7.49 15.24
N ILE A 36 -20.08 -6.33 14.55
CA ILE A 36 -19.55 -6.23 13.21
C ILE A 36 -18.04 -6.38 13.26
N PRO A 37 -17.43 -7.38 12.61
CA PRO A 37 -15.97 -7.45 12.50
C PRO A 37 -15.42 -6.20 11.83
N ASN A 38 -14.41 -5.55 12.44
CA ASN A 38 -13.82 -4.32 11.90
C ASN A 38 -12.96 -4.60 10.68
N GLY A 39 -13.01 -3.71 9.70
CA GLY A 39 -12.17 -3.75 8.52
C GLY A 39 -12.92 -4.01 7.22
N THR A 40 -12.26 -3.66 6.12
CA THR A 40 -12.77 -3.83 4.75
C THR A 40 -11.68 -4.34 3.83
N GLY A 41 -12.06 -4.95 2.71
CA GLY A 41 -11.16 -5.22 1.59
C GLY A 41 -10.79 -3.93 0.85
N GLY A 42 -9.73 -3.98 0.04
CA GLY A 42 -9.35 -2.81 -0.77
C GLY A 42 -7.93 -2.87 -1.32
N VAL A 43 -7.13 -3.88 -0.96
CA VAL A 43 -5.72 -3.98 -1.38
C VAL A 43 -5.55 -3.99 -2.90
N GLU A 44 -6.43 -4.67 -3.61
CA GLU A 44 -6.36 -4.78 -5.07
C GLU A 44 -6.68 -3.46 -5.77
N ASN A 45 -7.60 -2.66 -5.23
CA ASN A 45 -8.11 -1.49 -5.93
C ASN A 45 -7.45 -0.16 -5.51
N ARG A 46 -6.57 -0.18 -4.51
CA ARG A 46 -5.93 1.02 -3.98
C ARG A 46 -5.28 1.88 -5.07
N MET A 47 -4.46 1.27 -5.92
CA MET A 47 -3.72 2.01 -6.93
C MET A 47 -4.65 2.53 -8.04
N GLU A 48 -5.61 1.74 -8.48
CA GLU A 48 -6.59 2.13 -9.50
C GLU A 48 -7.45 3.31 -9.04
N VAL A 49 -7.98 3.25 -7.82
CA VAL A 49 -8.81 4.30 -7.22
C VAL A 49 -7.98 5.58 -6.98
N LEU A 50 -6.75 5.43 -6.48
CA LEU A 50 -5.86 6.56 -6.25
C LEU A 50 -5.44 7.23 -7.57
N TRP A 51 -5.16 6.45 -8.63
CA TRP A 51 -4.87 6.98 -9.94
C TRP A 51 -6.05 7.74 -10.51
N HIS A 52 -7.23 7.11 -10.53
CA HIS A 52 -8.45 7.70 -11.07
C HIS A 52 -8.80 9.05 -10.42
N HIS A 53 -8.83 9.08 -9.09
CA HIS A 53 -9.20 10.30 -8.34
C HIS A 53 -8.04 11.24 -8.07
N GLY A 54 -6.81 10.80 -8.22
CA GLY A 54 -5.59 11.60 -8.01
C GLY A 54 -5.00 12.08 -9.32
N VAL A 55 -4.41 11.19 -10.10
CA VAL A 55 -3.66 11.56 -11.30
C VAL A 55 -4.57 11.99 -12.43
N SER A 56 -5.62 11.22 -12.74
CA SER A 56 -6.55 11.53 -13.83
C SER A 56 -7.32 12.83 -13.62
N THR A 57 -7.41 13.34 -12.39
CA THR A 57 -8.06 14.61 -12.06
C THR A 57 -7.07 15.76 -11.82
N GLY A 58 -5.77 15.52 -12.00
CA GLY A 58 -4.71 16.51 -11.79
C GLY A 58 -4.44 16.90 -10.34
N ARG A 59 -4.92 16.11 -9.37
CA ARG A 59 -4.63 16.31 -7.93
C ARG A 59 -3.26 15.80 -7.53
N LEU A 60 -2.74 14.82 -8.24
CA LEU A 60 -1.39 14.26 -8.08
C LEU A 60 -0.74 14.20 -9.45
N THR A 61 0.54 14.47 -9.50
CA THR A 61 1.40 14.10 -10.63
C THR A 61 1.69 12.59 -10.60
N MET A 62 2.13 12.04 -11.72
CA MET A 62 2.59 10.64 -11.78
C MET A 62 3.73 10.37 -10.79
N ASN A 63 4.64 11.32 -10.61
CA ASN A 63 5.76 11.18 -9.67
C ASN A 63 5.28 11.15 -8.21
N GLU A 64 4.32 12.00 -7.85
CA GLU A 64 3.70 11.98 -6.52
C GLU A 64 2.93 10.67 -6.28
N PHE A 65 2.23 10.16 -7.29
CA PHE A 65 1.57 8.87 -7.21
C PHE A 65 2.57 7.74 -6.89
N VAL A 66 3.69 7.67 -7.63
CA VAL A 66 4.75 6.69 -7.36
C VAL A 66 5.37 6.91 -5.98
N ALA A 67 5.60 8.16 -5.58
CA ALA A 67 6.14 8.47 -4.28
C ALA A 67 5.25 7.93 -3.14
N VAL A 68 3.96 8.26 -3.14
CA VAL A 68 3.03 7.89 -2.04
C VAL A 68 2.62 6.42 -2.05
N THR A 69 2.80 5.70 -3.15
CA THR A 69 2.45 4.27 -3.27
C THR A 69 3.64 3.33 -3.14
N SER A 70 4.87 3.81 -3.33
CA SER A 70 6.07 2.96 -3.41
C SER A 70 7.29 3.58 -2.72
N THR A 71 7.88 4.65 -3.29
CA THR A 71 9.19 5.16 -2.88
C THR A 71 9.22 5.61 -1.42
N ASN A 72 8.23 6.39 -0.98
CA ASN A 72 8.19 6.90 0.39
C ASN A 72 8.03 5.77 1.41
N ALA A 73 7.20 4.75 1.11
CA ALA A 73 7.07 3.58 1.96
C ALA A 73 8.41 2.81 2.06
N ALA A 74 9.13 2.64 0.94
CA ALA A 74 10.43 1.99 0.93
C ALA A 74 11.47 2.75 1.78
N GLN A 75 11.44 4.08 1.75
CA GLN A 75 12.29 4.95 2.59
C GLN A 75 11.91 4.84 4.08
N ILE A 76 10.62 4.94 4.40
CA ILE A 76 10.11 4.84 5.78
C ILE A 76 10.46 3.48 6.39
N PHE A 77 10.39 2.41 5.61
CA PHE A 77 10.75 1.07 6.08
C PHE A 77 12.23 0.72 5.94
N ASN A 78 13.07 1.67 5.53
CA ASN A 78 14.53 1.49 5.36
C ASN A 78 14.90 0.31 4.45
N VAL A 79 14.16 0.15 3.35
CA VAL A 79 14.43 -0.86 2.30
C VAL A 79 14.76 -0.21 0.95
N TYR A 80 14.76 1.12 0.88
CA TYR A 80 15.22 1.89 -0.26
C TYR A 80 16.75 1.85 -0.33
N PRO A 81 17.43 1.77 -1.52
CA PRO A 81 16.84 1.73 -2.87
C PRO A 81 16.51 0.32 -3.38
N ARG A 82 16.74 -0.72 -2.57
CA ARG A 82 16.43 -2.10 -2.96
C ARG A 82 14.97 -2.28 -3.41
N LYS A 83 14.05 -1.62 -2.72
CA LYS A 83 12.63 -1.46 -3.08
C LYS A 83 12.35 0.02 -3.33
N GLY A 84 11.28 0.31 -4.08
CA GLY A 84 10.82 1.69 -4.30
C GLY A 84 11.65 2.49 -5.31
N SER A 85 12.53 1.84 -6.07
CA SER A 85 13.28 2.43 -7.17
C SER A 85 13.41 1.47 -8.35
N ILE A 86 13.61 2.02 -9.55
CA ILE A 86 14.02 1.29 -10.75
C ILE A 86 15.47 1.68 -11.01
N SER A 87 16.39 0.88 -10.50
CA SER A 87 17.83 1.12 -10.62
C SER A 87 18.59 -0.20 -10.64
N VAL A 88 19.83 -0.16 -11.17
CA VAL A 88 20.70 -1.34 -11.15
C VAL A 88 20.97 -1.76 -9.73
N GLY A 89 20.73 -3.04 -9.41
CA GLY A 89 20.86 -3.60 -8.04
C GLY A 89 19.58 -3.55 -7.19
N ALA A 90 18.52 -2.88 -7.66
CA ALA A 90 17.19 -2.98 -7.03
C ALA A 90 16.49 -4.29 -7.40
N ASP A 91 15.57 -4.75 -6.56
CA ASP A 91 14.71 -5.88 -6.88
C ASP A 91 13.75 -5.48 -8.02
N ALA A 92 13.58 -6.35 -9.01
CA ALA A 92 12.71 -6.10 -10.16
C ALA A 92 11.22 -6.36 -9.79
N ASP A 93 10.69 -5.58 -8.86
CA ASP A 93 9.26 -5.50 -8.52
C ASP A 93 8.69 -4.29 -9.27
N ILE A 94 8.10 -4.54 -10.43
CA ILE A 94 7.75 -3.51 -11.40
C ILE A 94 6.28 -3.64 -11.79
N VAL A 95 5.61 -2.52 -11.89
CA VAL A 95 4.25 -2.42 -12.45
C VAL A 95 4.32 -1.64 -13.76
N VAL A 96 3.82 -2.24 -14.84
CA VAL A 96 3.57 -1.55 -16.11
C VAL A 96 2.15 -1.04 -16.05
N TRP A 97 2.01 0.27 -16.11
CA TRP A 97 0.74 0.98 -15.92
C TRP A 97 0.22 1.51 -17.25
N ASP A 98 -1.03 1.20 -17.57
CA ASP A 98 -1.74 1.81 -18.69
C ASP A 98 -2.63 2.94 -18.16
N PRO A 99 -2.29 4.21 -18.43
CA PRO A 99 -3.02 5.37 -17.92
C PRO A 99 -4.40 5.55 -18.55
N GLU A 100 -4.64 4.97 -19.73
CA GLU A 100 -5.88 5.14 -20.49
C GLU A 100 -6.86 3.97 -20.33
N ALA A 101 -6.38 2.81 -19.89
CA ALA A 101 -7.23 1.65 -19.67
C ALA A 101 -8.33 1.96 -18.65
N THR A 102 -9.52 1.42 -18.90
CA THR A 102 -10.67 1.55 -18.00
C THR A 102 -11.11 0.19 -17.48
N LYS A 103 -11.55 0.15 -16.24
CA LYS A 103 -12.04 -1.06 -15.58
C LYS A 103 -13.22 -0.72 -14.69
N THR A 104 -14.25 -1.54 -14.72
CA THR A 104 -15.31 -1.48 -13.70
C THR A 104 -14.98 -2.48 -12.60
N ILE A 105 -14.83 -1.98 -11.38
CA ILE A 105 -14.48 -2.78 -10.20
C ILE A 105 -15.70 -3.64 -9.82
N SER A 106 -15.47 -4.94 -9.61
CA SER A 106 -16.52 -5.84 -9.18
C SER A 106 -15.96 -7.02 -8.37
N ALA A 107 -16.72 -7.43 -7.37
CA ALA A 107 -16.44 -8.66 -6.62
C ALA A 107 -16.45 -9.92 -7.49
N LYS A 108 -17.10 -9.87 -8.65
CA LYS A 108 -17.14 -10.99 -9.60
C LYS A 108 -15.84 -11.20 -10.37
N THR A 109 -15.00 -10.17 -10.44
CA THR A 109 -13.78 -10.17 -11.27
C THR A 109 -12.51 -9.90 -10.49
N HIS A 110 -12.60 -9.54 -9.21
CA HIS A 110 -11.44 -9.28 -8.38
C HIS A 110 -10.75 -10.58 -7.91
N PHE A 111 -9.49 -10.49 -7.57
CA PHE A 111 -8.68 -11.61 -7.05
C PHE A 111 -8.75 -11.74 -5.52
N GLN A 112 -9.30 -10.76 -4.81
CA GLN A 112 -9.49 -10.79 -3.37
C GLN A 112 -10.44 -11.93 -2.99
N LYS A 113 -10.14 -12.67 -1.91
CA LYS A 113 -10.94 -13.81 -1.46
C LYS A 113 -12.06 -13.39 -0.49
N VAL A 114 -12.86 -12.41 -0.93
CA VAL A 114 -14.07 -11.92 -0.26
C VAL A 114 -15.19 -11.79 -1.29
N ASP A 115 -16.43 -11.81 -0.84
CA ASP A 115 -17.63 -11.88 -1.68
C ASP A 115 -18.27 -10.52 -1.97
N TYR A 116 -17.63 -9.42 -1.56
CA TYR A 116 -18.05 -8.05 -1.89
C TYR A 116 -16.84 -7.14 -2.12
N ASN A 117 -17.09 -6.00 -2.77
CA ASN A 117 -16.07 -4.97 -2.96
C ASN A 117 -16.64 -3.61 -2.55
N ILE A 118 -15.89 -2.83 -1.74
CA ILE A 118 -16.33 -1.50 -1.30
C ILE A 118 -16.43 -0.47 -2.43
N PHE A 119 -15.80 -0.77 -3.57
CA PHE A 119 -15.84 0.05 -4.79
C PHE A 119 -16.71 -0.59 -5.89
N GLU A 120 -17.61 -1.51 -5.54
CA GLU A 120 -18.45 -2.23 -6.50
C GLU A 120 -19.16 -1.29 -7.47
N GLY A 121 -19.03 -1.55 -8.77
CA GLY A 121 -19.65 -0.75 -9.84
C GLY A 121 -18.89 0.54 -10.18
N MET A 122 -17.82 0.91 -9.47
CA MET A 122 -17.01 2.07 -9.81
C MET A 122 -16.21 1.81 -11.07
N THR A 123 -16.34 2.67 -12.08
CA THR A 123 -15.46 2.66 -13.25
C THR A 123 -14.28 3.56 -13.01
N VAL A 124 -13.09 3.00 -13.08
CA VAL A 124 -11.81 3.69 -12.90
C VAL A 124 -11.05 3.79 -14.20
N LYS A 125 -10.21 4.82 -14.32
CA LYS A 125 -9.26 5.02 -15.40
C LYS A 125 -7.86 4.85 -14.85
N GLY A 126 -7.01 4.13 -15.58
CA GLY A 126 -5.67 3.75 -15.20
C GLY A 126 -5.64 2.38 -14.50
N CYS A 127 -4.95 1.42 -15.13
CA CYS A 127 -4.86 0.04 -14.64
C CYS A 127 -3.46 -0.53 -14.87
N ALA A 128 -3.05 -1.47 -14.03
CA ALA A 128 -1.86 -2.26 -14.31
C ALA A 128 -2.12 -3.19 -15.50
N SER A 129 -1.27 -3.16 -16.52
CA SER A 129 -1.25 -4.14 -17.59
C SER A 129 -0.40 -5.36 -17.22
N HIS A 130 0.76 -5.11 -16.59
CA HIS A 130 1.66 -6.17 -16.10
C HIS A 130 2.17 -5.83 -14.70
N THR A 131 2.40 -6.88 -13.92
CA THR A 131 3.11 -6.80 -12.65
C THR A 131 4.20 -7.85 -12.61
N LEU A 132 5.41 -7.42 -12.28
CA LEU A 132 6.55 -8.28 -12.07
C LEU A 132 6.90 -8.32 -10.60
N SER A 133 7.23 -9.50 -10.10
CA SER A 133 7.79 -9.71 -8.76
C SER A 133 9.10 -10.46 -8.89
N GLN A 134 10.17 -9.86 -8.40
CA GLN A 134 11.54 -10.42 -8.51
C GLN A 134 11.92 -10.82 -9.94
N GLY A 135 11.49 -10.02 -10.92
CA GLY A 135 11.75 -10.24 -12.34
C GLY A 135 10.83 -11.25 -13.05
N LYS A 136 9.94 -11.94 -12.33
CA LYS A 136 8.92 -12.82 -12.93
C LYS A 136 7.61 -12.05 -13.14
N VAL A 137 6.98 -12.19 -14.29
CA VAL A 137 5.63 -11.69 -14.55
C VAL A 137 4.66 -12.51 -13.70
N VAL A 138 3.95 -11.86 -12.78
CA VAL A 138 2.95 -12.48 -11.90
C VAL A 138 1.52 -12.08 -12.23
N TYR A 139 1.37 -11.05 -13.07
CA TYR A 139 0.09 -10.60 -13.59
C TYR A 139 0.31 -10.02 -14.98
N ALA A 140 -0.53 -10.41 -15.92
CA ALA A 140 -0.55 -9.88 -17.29
C ALA A 140 -1.99 -9.92 -17.83
N ASP A 141 -2.49 -8.77 -18.30
CA ASP A 141 -3.75 -8.63 -19.05
C ASP A 141 -4.93 -9.38 -18.39
N GLY A 142 -5.13 -9.19 -17.10
CA GLY A 142 -6.23 -9.80 -16.34
C GLY A 142 -5.97 -11.23 -15.87
N LYS A 143 -4.79 -11.79 -16.10
CA LYS A 143 -4.43 -13.15 -15.66
C LYS A 143 -3.37 -13.10 -14.56
N LEU A 144 -3.64 -13.82 -13.49
CA LEU A 144 -2.72 -13.98 -12.36
C LEU A 144 -1.94 -15.29 -12.54
N ASP A 145 -0.61 -15.19 -12.53
CA ASP A 145 0.33 -16.34 -12.58
C ASP A 145 1.29 -16.24 -11.40
N VAL A 146 0.90 -16.81 -10.28
CA VAL A 146 1.65 -16.77 -9.02
C VAL A 146 2.02 -18.17 -8.56
N GLU A 147 3.25 -18.33 -8.12
CA GLU A 147 3.76 -19.55 -7.52
C GLU A 147 3.68 -19.46 -5.99
N ARG A 148 3.03 -20.45 -5.36
CA ARG A 148 2.94 -20.50 -3.90
C ARG A 148 4.34 -20.66 -3.28
N GLY A 149 4.69 -19.79 -2.34
CA GLY A 149 5.98 -19.82 -1.66
C GLY A 149 7.12 -19.10 -2.39
N ALA A 150 6.87 -18.45 -3.52
CA ALA A 150 7.88 -17.66 -4.25
C ALA A 150 8.34 -16.40 -3.50
N GLY A 151 7.52 -15.89 -2.58
CA GLY A 151 7.86 -14.71 -1.79
C GLY A 151 9.08 -14.93 -0.90
N ARG A 152 9.88 -13.88 -0.73
CA ARG A 152 11.06 -13.90 0.15
C ARG A 152 10.99 -12.77 1.15
N TYR A 153 11.42 -13.05 2.38
CA TYR A 153 11.55 -12.02 3.40
C TYR A 153 12.63 -11.02 3.00
N VAL A 154 12.30 -9.74 3.09
CA VAL A 154 13.25 -8.65 2.88
C VAL A 154 13.76 -8.19 4.24
N HIS A 155 15.04 -8.46 4.51
CA HIS A 155 15.68 -7.96 5.72
C HIS A 155 15.71 -6.43 5.70
N ARG A 156 15.24 -5.82 6.77
CA ARG A 156 15.21 -4.39 6.97
C ARG A 156 16.21 -4.02 8.06
N PRO A 157 17.32 -3.34 7.71
CA PRO A 157 18.21 -2.84 8.73
C PRO A 157 17.55 -1.70 9.50
N PRO A 158 17.94 -1.46 10.75
CA PRO A 158 17.50 -0.28 11.49
C PRO A 158 18.13 1.00 10.91
N PHE A 159 17.48 2.13 11.13
CA PHE A 159 18.09 3.43 10.86
C PHE A 159 19.15 3.71 11.92
N ALA A 160 20.37 4.09 11.49
CA ALA A 160 21.46 4.44 12.41
C ALA A 160 21.05 5.60 13.34
N SER A 161 20.48 6.66 12.79
CA SER A 161 19.99 7.81 13.55
C SER A 161 18.88 7.46 14.56
N TYR A 162 18.04 6.45 14.29
CA TYR A 162 17.04 5.98 15.24
C TYR A 162 17.68 5.31 16.46
N TYR A 163 18.72 4.51 16.26
CA TYR A 163 19.44 3.89 17.37
C TYR A 163 20.17 4.93 18.21
N GLU A 164 20.83 5.89 17.59
CA GLU A 164 21.49 7.00 18.29
C GLU A 164 20.48 7.80 19.12
N ALA A 165 19.30 8.11 18.54
CA ALA A 165 18.25 8.82 19.24
C ALA A 165 17.75 8.06 20.49
N LEU A 166 17.57 6.74 20.40
CA LEU A 166 17.19 5.91 21.54
C LEU A 166 18.28 5.85 22.62
N GLN A 167 19.55 5.77 22.23
CA GLN A 167 20.67 5.80 23.17
C GLN A 167 20.76 7.14 23.88
N ILE A 168 20.64 8.24 23.16
CA ILE A 168 20.61 9.60 23.72
C ILE A 168 19.40 9.75 24.67
N GLN A 169 18.23 9.26 24.29
CA GLN A 169 17.05 9.28 25.15
C GLN A 169 17.27 8.47 26.43
N ALA A 170 17.83 7.27 26.32
CA ALA A 170 18.13 6.43 27.48
C ALA A 170 19.14 7.10 28.42
N GLN A 171 20.16 7.76 27.89
CA GLN A 171 21.13 8.52 28.67
C GLN A 171 20.48 9.72 29.38
N ARG A 172 19.64 10.48 28.66
CA ARG A 172 18.92 11.65 29.23
C ARG A 172 17.92 11.29 30.30
N ASN A 173 17.34 10.10 30.22
CA ASN A 173 16.35 9.60 31.17
C ASN A 173 16.98 8.87 32.37
N GLN A 174 18.32 8.84 32.49
CA GLN A 174 18.96 8.27 33.66
C GLN A 174 18.59 9.09 34.91
N PRO A 175 18.21 8.43 36.03
CA PRO A 175 17.91 9.12 37.26
C PRO A 175 19.09 9.97 37.75
N THR A 176 18.86 11.24 38.02
CA THR A 176 19.87 12.10 38.62
C THR A 176 19.86 11.91 40.14
N PRO A 177 20.97 11.51 40.77
CA PRO A 177 21.00 11.37 42.22
C PRO A 177 20.72 12.70 42.90
N VAL A 178 19.69 12.73 43.76
CA VAL A 178 19.38 13.89 44.60
C VAL A 178 20.16 13.75 45.89
N LYS A 179 21.08 14.69 46.14
CA LYS A 179 21.72 14.80 47.44
C LYS A 179 20.65 15.17 48.48
N ARG A 180 20.44 14.31 49.44
CA ARG A 180 19.60 14.60 50.62
C ARG A 180 20.46 15.26 51.69
#